data_1f64689d8094d16489114df6bfbeec16
#
_entry.id   1f64689d8094d16489114df6bfbeec16
#
_cell.length_a   1.000
_cell.length_b   1.000
_cell.length_c   1.000
_cell.angle_alpha   90.00
_cell.angle_beta   90.00
_cell.angle_gamma   90.00
#
_symmetry.space_group_name_H-M   'P 1'
#
loop_
_entity.id
_entity.type
_entity.pdbx_description
1 polymer ?
#
loop_
_entity_poly.entity_id
_entity_poly.type
_entity_poly.pdbx_seq_one_letter_code
_entity_poly.pdbx_strand_id
1 'polypeptide(L)'
;DTPEAVVLSGFDPIRREVAKMTLEKLIKDGRIHPARIEEMVDKSRKELDERIQEIGEETLFDLGIHSMSPEMIKLVGRMNFKIYQGQNLLAHSTEVAKLAGAFASELGEDVTLAKRAGLLHDIGKAVNNGVVQGSHVQVGVDLAKKYHESPVVIDTIQGYEDGHQPEYIIAELVVVAEK
;
A
#
# COMPACT_ATOMS: atom_id res chain seq x y z
N ASP A 1 7.07 28.91 -7.06
CA ASP A 1 6.33 29.76 -6.11
C ASP A 1 5.27 30.57 -6.87
N THR A 2 4.02 30.11 -6.74
CA THR A 2 2.86 30.90 -7.18
C THR A 2 2.33 31.68 -5.99
N PRO A 3 1.92 32.95 -6.15
CA PRO A 3 1.46 33.78 -5.02
C PRO A 3 0.24 33.20 -4.27
N GLU A 4 -0.46 32.26 -4.87
CA GLU A 4 -1.72 31.68 -4.36
C GLU A 4 -1.58 30.22 -3.90
N ALA A 5 -0.38 29.65 -3.95
CA ALA A 5 -0.16 28.25 -3.62
C ALA A 5 1.09 28.04 -2.77
N VAL A 6 1.01 27.13 -1.81
CA VAL A 6 2.14 26.60 -1.05
C VAL A 6 2.43 25.21 -1.56
N VAL A 7 3.68 24.97 -1.97
CA VAL A 7 4.14 23.66 -2.45
C VAL A 7 4.89 22.95 -1.36
N LEU A 8 4.45 21.73 -1.03
CA LEU A 8 5.12 20.85 -0.09
C LEU A 8 5.84 19.74 -0.85
N SER A 9 7.11 19.52 -0.51
CA SER A 9 7.91 18.46 -1.12
C SER A 9 8.63 17.62 -0.06
N GLY A 10 8.86 16.36 -0.37
CA GLY A 10 9.57 15.42 0.49
C GLY A 10 9.56 14.03 -0.12
N PHE A 11 10.51 13.19 0.27
CA PHE A 11 10.64 11.83 -0.25
C PHE A 11 9.62 10.85 0.36
N ASP A 12 9.17 11.12 1.60
CA ASP A 12 8.22 10.27 2.31
C ASP A 12 6.80 10.79 2.10
N PRO A 13 5.94 10.07 1.35
CA PRO A 13 4.57 10.50 1.07
C PRO A 13 3.71 10.61 2.34
N ILE A 14 3.96 9.80 3.37
CA ILE A 14 3.23 9.88 4.64
C ILE A 14 3.61 11.15 5.40
N ARG A 15 4.89 11.50 5.45
CA ARG A 15 5.33 12.77 6.05
C ARG A 15 4.80 13.98 5.31
N ARG A 16 4.75 13.94 3.98
CA ARG A 16 4.14 15.01 3.17
C ARG A 16 2.67 15.18 3.49
N GLU A 17 1.93 14.10 3.62
CA GLU A 17 0.50 14.15 3.96
C GLU A 17 0.28 14.72 5.37
N VAL A 18 1.08 14.31 6.36
CA VAL A 18 1.06 14.89 7.71
C VAL A 18 1.35 16.40 7.65
N ALA A 19 2.36 16.81 6.91
CA ALA A 19 2.70 18.23 6.75
C ALA A 19 1.56 19.03 6.11
N LYS A 20 0.93 18.49 5.09
CA LYS A 20 -0.22 19.10 4.42
C LYS A 20 -1.40 19.27 5.38
N MET A 21 -1.80 18.22 6.07
CA MET A 21 -2.89 18.24 7.05
C MET A 21 -2.62 19.23 8.19
N THR A 22 -1.37 19.25 8.67
CA THR A 22 -0.94 20.18 9.72
C THR A 22 -1.04 21.63 9.26
N LEU A 23 -0.53 21.92 8.07
CA LEU A 23 -0.58 23.27 7.49
C LEU A 23 -2.03 23.74 7.29
N GLU A 24 -2.90 22.91 6.76
CA GLU A 24 -4.32 23.21 6.60
C GLU A 24 -5.00 23.53 7.94
N LYS A 25 -4.69 22.79 9.01
CA LYS A 25 -5.20 23.05 10.36
C LYS A 25 -4.68 24.36 10.93
N LEU A 26 -3.40 24.67 10.76
CA LEU A 26 -2.80 25.91 11.22
C LEU A 26 -3.37 27.15 10.50
N ILE A 27 -3.63 27.03 9.19
CA ILE A 27 -4.26 28.10 8.40
C ILE A 27 -5.67 28.38 8.92
N LYS A 28 -6.46 27.33 9.20
CA LYS A 28 -7.81 27.48 9.75
C LYS A 28 -7.82 28.06 11.16
N ASP A 29 -6.88 27.66 12.01
CA ASP A 29 -6.79 28.11 13.39
C ASP A 29 -6.22 29.55 13.51
N GLY A 30 -5.39 29.97 12.57
CA GLY A 30 -4.79 31.31 12.53
C GLY A 30 -3.72 31.56 13.60
N ARG A 31 -3.42 30.59 14.44
CA ARG A 31 -2.41 30.69 15.52
C ARG A 31 -1.17 29.89 15.16
N ILE A 32 -0.11 30.59 14.81
CA ILE A 32 1.19 29.96 14.48
C ILE A 32 2.14 30.17 15.64
N HIS A 33 2.16 29.18 16.55
CA HIS A 33 3.03 29.15 17.72
C HIS A 33 3.70 27.77 17.80
N PRO A 34 4.99 27.64 18.22
CA PRO A 34 5.68 26.35 18.23
C PRO A 34 4.93 25.22 18.95
N ALA A 35 4.39 25.48 20.13
CA ALA A 35 3.60 24.48 20.88
C ALA A 35 2.33 24.06 20.11
N ARG A 36 1.71 25.00 19.40
CA ARG A 36 0.52 24.73 18.59
C ARG A 36 0.85 23.91 17.34
N ILE A 37 2.01 24.15 16.74
CA ILE A 37 2.52 23.38 15.60
C ILE A 37 2.73 21.92 16.01
N GLU A 38 3.39 21.66 17.12
CA GLU A 38 3.61 20.30 17.64
C GLU A 38 2.30 19.57 17.91
N GLU A 39 1.36 20.23 18.58
CA GLU A 39 0.02 19.69 18.84
C GLU A 39 -0.71 19.29 17.54
N MET A 40 -0.65 20.15 16.52
CA MET A 40 -1.29 19.91 15.24
C MET A 40 -0.60 18.80 14.43
N VAL A 41 0.72 18.68 14.53
CA VAL A 41 1.48 17.57 13.91
C VAL A 41 1.04 16.25 14.53
N ASP A 42 0.97 16.15 15.85
CA ASP A 42 0.58 14.93 16.55
C ASP A 42 -0.87 14.54 16.23
N LYS A 43 -1.76 15.52 16.20
CA LYS A 43 -3.15 15.32 15.81
C LYS A 43 -3.26 14.81 14.36
N SER A 44 -2.53 15.43 13.44
CA SER A 44 -2.52 15.03 12.02
C SER A 44 -1.97 13.61 11.83
N ARG A 45 -0.93 13.23 12.58
CA ARG A 45 -0.39 11.86 12.55
C ARG A 45 -1.40 10.83 12.99
N LYS A 46 -2.12 11.09 14.07
CA LYS A 46 -3.17 10.18 14.57
C LYS A 46 -4.32 10.04 13.57
N GLU A 47 -4.81 11.15 13.06
CA GLU A 47 -5.88 11.15 12.06
C GLU A 47 -5.46 10.41 10.78
N LEU A 48 -4.21 10.59 10.33
CA LEU A 48 -3.70 9.88 9.17
C LEU A 48 -3.55 8.38 9.44
N ASP A 49 -3.06 7.98 10.63
CA ASP A 49 -2.93 6.57 11.00
C ASP A 49 -4.30 5.86 11.02
N GLU A 50 -5.31 6.52 11.58
CA GLU A 50 -6.70 6.05 11.54
C GLU A 50 -7.23 5.94 10.10
N ARG A 51 -6.98 6.94 9.28
CA ARG A 51 -7.39 6.95 7.88
C ARG A 51 -6.71 5.85 7.06
N ILE A 52 -5.44 5.60 7.30
CA ILE A 52 -4.69 4.49 6.67
C ILE A 52 -5.33 3.15 7.02
N GLN A 53 -5.67 2.95 8.29
CA GLN A 53 -6.35 1.73 8.76
C GLN A 53 -7.72 1.57 8.07
N GLU A 54 -8.52 2.61 8.02
CA GLU A 54 -9.83 2.62 7.36
C GLU A 54 -9.71 2.25 5.87
N ILE A 55 -8.78 2.88 5.14
CA ILE A 55 -8.55 2.60 3.72
C ILE A 55 -8.19 1.14 3.49
N GLY A 56 -7.31 0.59 4.33
CA GLY A 56 -6.94 -0.82 4.27
C GLY A 56 -8.14 -1.74 4.50
N GLU A 57 -8.93 -1.48 5.53
CA GLU A 57 -10.13 -2.26 5.86
C GLU A 57 -11.20 -2.17 4.77
N GLU A 58 -11.47 -0.97 4.25
CA GLU A 58 -12.40 -0.76 3.14
C GLU A 58 -11.97 -1.54 1.89
N THR A 59 -10.68 -1.51 1.56
CA THR A 59 -10.13 -2.23 0.41
C THR A 59 -10.33 -3.75 0.55
N LEU A 60 -10.03 -4.30 1.72
CA LEU A 60 -10.24 -5.71 1.98
C LEU A 60 -11.72 -6.10 1.91
N PHE A 61 -12.59 -5.28 2.48
CA PHE A 61 -14.03 -5.49 2.44
C PHE A 61 -14.56 -5.52 1.01
N ASP A 62 -14.17 -4.54 0.18
CA ASP A 62 -14.59 -4.44 -1.21
C ASP A 62 -14.11 -5.61 -2.08
N LEU A 63 -12.96 -6.17 -1.76
CA LEU A 63 -12.41 -7.34 -2.44
C LEU A 63 -12.88 -8.68 -1.85
N GLY A 64 -13.56 -8.67 -0.71
CA GLY A 64 -13.98 -9.87 0.01
C GLY A 64 -12.83 -10.65 0.62
N ILE A 65 -11.75 -9.97 1.01
CA ILE A 65 -10.57 -10.57 1.65
C ILE A 65 -10.72 -10.47 3.17
N HIS A 66 -10.47 -11.57 3.87
CA HIS A 66 -10.59 -11.68 5.32
C HIS A 66 -9.31 -12.20 5.95
N SER A 67 -9.23 -12.08 7.29
CA SER A 67 -8.14 -12.68 8.10
C SER A 67 -6.73 -12.22 7.71
N MET A 68 -6.57 -10.92 7.52
CA MET A 68 -5.26 -10.30 7.33
C MET A 68 -4.80 -9.65 8.64
N SER A 69 -3.48 -9.68 8.92
CA SER A 69 -2.94 -9.04 10.12
C SER A 69 -3.18 -7.53 10.10
N PRO A 70 -3.40 -6.88 11.26
CA PRO A 70 -3.59 -5.43 11.34
C PRO A 70 -2.44 -4.64 10.70
N GLU A 71 -1.21 -5.12 10.84
CA GLU A 71 -0.02 -4.50 10.27
C GLU A 71 -0.03 -4.54 8.75
N MET A 72 -0.42 -5.67 8.16
CA MET A 72 -0.58 -5.79 6.70
C MET A 72 -1.72 -4.91 6.17
N ILE A 73 -2.83 -4.82 6.91
CA ILE A 73 -3.94 -3.93 6.55
C ILE A 73 -3.48 -2.47 6.49
N LYS A 74 -2.67 -2.04 7.46
CA LYS A 74 -2.06 -0.70 7.44
C LYS A 74 -1.13 -0.49 6.25
N LEU A 75 -0.33 -1.48 5.90
CA LEU A 75 0.53 -1.41 4.71
C LEU A 75 -0.29 -1.27 3.42
N VAL A 76 -1.38 -2.00 3.31
CA VAL A 76 -2.33 -1.83 2.19
C VAL A 76 -2.88 -0.40 2.16
N GLY A 77 -3.32 0.13 3.29
CA GLY A 77 -3.80 1.52 3.38
C GLY A 77 -2.74 2.56 2.98
N ARG A 78 -1.48 2.34 3.34
CA ARG A 78 -0.35 3.20 2.96
C ARG A 78 -0.12 3.26 1.45
N MET A 79 -0.43 2.20 0.72
CA MET A 79 -0.31 2.17 -0.73
C MET A 79 -1.12 3.28 -1.41
N ASN A 80 -2.21 3.74 -0.77
CA ASN A 80 -3.04 4.83 -1.28
C ASN A 80 -2.32 6.20 -1.34
N PHE A 81 -1.26 6.37 -0.57
CA PHE A 81 -0.47 7.61 -0.51
C PHE A 81 0.80 7.54 -1.36
N LYS A 82 0.98 6.46 -2.11
CA LYS A 82 2.16 6.25 -2.93
C LYS A 82 1.81 6.25 -4.42
N ILE A 83 2.58 7.03 -5.18
CA ILE A 83 2.53 7.03 -6.64
C ILE A 83 3.77 6.31 -7.16
N TYR A 84 3.55 5.33 -8.01
CA TYR A 84 4.60 4.58 -8.66
C TYR A 84 4.35 4.59 -10.18
N GLN A 85 5.34 5.02 -10.94
CA GLN A 85 5.22 5.16 -12.40
C GLN A 85 3.96 5.93 -12.88
N GLY A 86 3.60 6.97 -12.13
CA GLY A 86 2.45 7.82 -12.46
C GLY A 86 1.08 7.27 -12.03
N GLN A 87 1.03 6.11 -11.39
CA GLN A 87 -0.21 5.49 -10.91
C GLN A 87 -0.26 5.44 -9.38
N ASN A 88 -1.47 5.56 -8.82
CA ASN A 88 -1.69 5.28 -7.41
C ASN A 88 -1.47 3.78 -7.16
N LEU A 89 -0.56 3.45 -6.25
CA LEU A 89 -0.16 2.06 -5.99
C LEU A 89 -1.34 1.19 -5.52
N LEU A 90 -2.22 1.71 -4.67
CA LEU A 90 -3.40 0.96 -4.20
C LEU A 90 -4.41 0.73 -5.32
N ALA A 91 -4.68 1.73 -6.13
CA ALA A 91 -5.59 1.61 -7.26
C ALA A 91 -5.09 0.54 -8.24
N HIS A 92 -3.82 0.58 -8.61
CA HIS A 92 -3.19 -0.43 -9.46
C HIS A 92 -3.30 -1.84 -8.85
N SER A 93 -2.89 -2.01 -7.60
CA SER A 93 -2.95 -3.32 -6.94
C SER A 93 -4.39 -3.84 -6.78
N THR A 94 -5.36 -2.97 -6.63
CA THR A 94 -6.79 -3.33 -6.60
C THR A 94 -7.28 -3.81 -7.97
N GLU A 95 -6.86 -3.17 -9.06
CA GLU A 95 -7.16 -3.63 -10.42
C GLU A 95 -6.55 -5.00 -10.70
N VAL A 96 -5.28 -5.18 -10.37
CA VAL A 96 -4.60 -6.48 -10.50
C VAL A 96 -5.32 -7.56 -9.70
N ALA A 97 -5.75 -7.26 -8.47
CA ALA A 97 -6.53 -8.18 -7.64
C ALA A 97 -7.83 -8.62 -8.31
N LYS A 98 -8.58 -7.68 -8.87
CA LYS A 98 -9.84 -7.96 -9.57
C LYS A 98 -9.63 -8.79 -10.82
N LEU A 99 -8.63 -8.47 -11.63
CA LEU A 99 -8.30 -9.22 -12.84
C LEU A 99 -7.83 -10.64 -12.50
N ALA A 100 -6.93 -10.79 -11.53
CA ALA A 100 -6.47 -12.10 -11.07
C ALA A 100 -7.64 -12.96 -10.54
N GLY A 101 -8.56 -12.35 -9.80
CA GLY A 101 -9.78 -13.01 -9.34
C GLY A 101 -10.68 -13.45 -10.47
N ALA A 102 -10.84 -12.64 -11.52
CA ALA A 102 -11.61 -13.01 -12.71
C ALA A 102 -10.98 -14.19 -13.46
N PHE A 103 -9.66 -14.15 -13.67
CA PHE A 103 -8.94 -15.28 -14.29
C PHE A 103 -9.04 -16.56 -13.46
N ALA A 104 -8.91 -16.46 -12.14
CA ALA A 104 -9.07 -17.60 -11.24
C ALA A 104 -10.46 -18.21 -11.34
N SER A 105 -11.50 -17.37 -11.42
CA SER A 105 -12.88 -17.84 -11.59
C SER A 105 -13.07 -18.64 -12.88
N GLU A 106 -12.51 -18.16 -13.99
CA GLU A 106 -12.61 -18.86 -15.29
C GLU A 106 -11.84 -20.19 -15.29
N LEU A 107 -10.77 -20.29 -14.52
CA LEU A 107 -9.92 -21.49 -14.46
C LEU A 107 -10.32 -22.45 -13.32
N GLY A 108 -11.32 -22.10 -12.51
CA GLY A 108 -11.73 -22.92 -11.36
C GLY A 108 -10.75 -22.88 -10.19
N GLU A 109 -9.94 -21.84 -10.10
CA GLU A 109 -8.99 -21.60 -9.00
C GLU A 109 -9.64 -20.82 -7.85
N ASP A 110 -8.94 -20.72 -6.72
CA ASP A 110 -9.38 -19.94 -5.55
C ASP A 110 -9.40 -18.44 -5.85
N VAL A 111 -10.58 -17.88 -6.07
CA VAL A 111 -10.81 -16.48 -6.43
C VAL A 111 -10.34 -15.53 -5.31
N THR A 112 -10.69 -15.84 -4.07
CA THR A 112 -10.32 -14.98 -2.92
C THR A 112 -8.82 -14.95 -2.71
N LEU A 113 -8.15 -16.10 -2.83
CA LEU A 113 -6.69 -16.19 -2.73
C LEU A 113 -6.00 -15.47 -3.90
N ALA A 114 -6.54 -15.55 -5.12
CA ALA A 114 -6.03 -14.82 -6.27
C ALA A 114 -6.13 -13.29 -6.08
N LYS A 115 -7.26 -12.81 -5.56
CA LYS A 115 -7.43 -11.40 -5.21
C LYS A 115 -6.45 -10.95 -4.12
N ARG A 116 -6.26 -11.77 -3.08
CA ARG A 116 -5.30 -11.50 -2.01
C ARG A 116 -3.87 -11.41 -2.54
N ALA A 117 -3.47 -12.37 -3.36
CA ALA A 117 -2.16 -12.38 -3.99
C ALA A 117 -1.95 -11.15 -4.90
N GLY A 118 -2.93 -10.82 -5.72
CA GLY A 118 -2.91 -9.64 -6.58
C GLY A 118 -2.83 -8.32 -5.80
N LEU A 119 -3.57 -8.19 -4.70
CA LEU A 119 -3.50 -7.01 -3.84
C LEU A 119 -2.12 -6.83 -3.20
N LEU A 120 -1.47 -7.92 -2.80
CA LEU A 120 -0.23 -7.90 -2.05
C LEU A 120 1.04 -8.04 -2.92
N HIS A 121 0.92 -8.25 -4.24
CA HIS A 121 2.09 -8.51 -5.09
C HIS A 121 3.16 -7.43 -4.99
N ASP A 122 2.77 -6.19 -4.84
CA ASP A 122 3.64 -5.01 -4.74
C ASP A 122 3.75 -4.41 -3.33
N ILE A 123 3.40 -5.16 -2.29
CA ILE A 123 3.34 -4.65 -0.91
C ILE A 123 4.68 -4.09 -0.41
N GLY A 124 5.79 -4.59 -0.92
CA GLY A 124 7.12 -4.07 -0.60
C GLY A 124 7.32 -2.61 -1.01
N LYS A 125 6.58 -2.13 -1.99
CA LYS A 125 6.60 -0.72 -2.39
C LYS A 125 5.89 0.20 -1.38
N ALA A 126 5.07 -0.32 -0.49
CA ALA A 126 4.40 0.45 0.56
C ALA A 126 5.36 0.92 1.67
N VAL A 127 6.50 0.28 1.80
CA VAL A 127 7.53 0.65 2.78
C VAL A 127 8.48 1.69 2.17
N ASN A 128 8.84 2.70 2.96
CA ASN A 128 9.71 3.77 2.49
C ASN A 128 11.15 3.31 2.28
N ASN A 129 11.63 3.49 1.07
CA ASN A 129 12.90 2.98 0.59
C ASN A 129 14.14 3.78 0.94
N GLY A 130 14.04 4.84 1.73
CA GLY A 130 15.21 5.61 2.17
C GLY A 130 16.11 4.89 3.18
N VAL A 131 15.63 3.79 3.76
CA VAL A 131 16.28 3.10 4.88
C VAL A 131 16.52 1.61 4.63
N VAL A 132 15.83 1.00 3.67
CA VAL A 132 15.93 -0.44 3.42
C VAL A 132 16.79 -0.69 2.18
N GLN A 133 17.98 -1.26 2.38
CA GLN A 133 18.77 -1.81 1.29
C GLN A 133 18.13 -3.13 0.86
N GLY A 134 17.64 -3.18 -0.36
CA GLY A 134 17.05 -4.37 -0.95
C GLY A 134 16.04 -4.05 -2.05
N SER A 135 15.73 -5.04 -2.87
CA SER A 135 14.66 -4.90 -3.84
C SER A 135 13.31 -4.82 -3.13
N HIS A 136 12.34 -4.15 -3.73
CA HIS A 136 10.96 -4.11 -3.20
C HIS A 136 10.37 -5.51 -3.03
N VAL A 137 10.76 -6.42 -3.91
CA VAL A 137 10.34 -7.82 -3.89
C VAL A 137 10.84 -8.51 -2.62
N GLN A 138 12.12 -8.37 -2.27
CA GLN A 138 12.66 -8.97 -1.04
C GLN A 138 11.97 -8.41 0.20
N VAL A 139 11.75 -7.10 0.26
CA VAL A 139 11.00 -6.47 1.35
C VAL A 139 9.58 -7.02 1.43
N GLY A 140 8.90 -7.17 0.31
CA GLY A 140 7.55 -7.75 0.25
C GLY A 140 7.50 -9.19 0.72
N VAL A 141 8.45 -10.02 0.31
CA VAL A 141 8.59 -11.42 0.75
C VAL A 141 8.81 -11.50 2.26
N ASP A 142 9.69 -10.68 2.80
CA ASP A 142 9.99 -10.64 4.24
C ASP A 142 8.76 -10.22 5.06
N LEU A 143 8.01 -9.23 4.59
CA LEU A 143 6.75 -8.80 5.21
C LEU A 143 5.70 -9.92 5.18
N ALA A 144 5.52 -10.56 4.03
CA ALA A 144 4.56 -11.65 3.88
C ALA A 144 4.89 -12.83 4.81
N LYS A 145 6.15 -13.19 4.94
CA LYS A 145 6.62 -14.21 5.90
C LYS A 145 6.38 -13.79 7.35
N LYS A 146 6.74 -12.56 7.69
CA LYS A 146 6.58 -12.02 9.04
C LYS A 146 5.13 -12.02 9.51
N TYR A 147 4.21 -11.70 8.63
CA TYR A 147 2.78 -11.61 8.93
C TYR A 147 1.97 -12.83 8.49
N HIS A 148 2.64 -13.96 8.29
CA HIS A 148 2.04 -15.27 8.07
C HIS A 148 1.13 -15.36 6.85
N GLU A 149 1.49 -14.70 5.76
CA GLU A 149 0.83 -14.90 4.48
C GLU A 149 1.14 -16.30 3.91
N SER A 150 0.24 -16.82 3.08
CA SER A 150 0.39 -18.14 2.52
C SER A 150 1.57 -18.25 1.55
N PRO A 151 2.10 -19.47 1.32
CA PRO A 151 3.14 -19.69 0.30
C PRO A 151 2.75 -19.18 -1.09
N VAL A 152 1.47 -19.22 -1.45
CA VAL A 152 0.97 -18.72 -2.73
C VAL A 152 1.16 -17.21 -2.85
N VAL A 153 0.88 -16.45 -1.77
CA VAL A 153 1.09 -14.99 -1.74
C VAL A 153 2.58 -14.67 -1.82
N ILE A 154 3.42 -15.40 -1.09
CA ILE A 154 4.88 -15.22 -1.10
C ILE A 154 5.46 -15.47 -2.50
N ASP A 155 5.04 -16.56 -3.14
CA ASP A 155 5.42 -16.92 -4.51
C ASP A 155 5.01 -15.82 -5.51
N THR A 156 3.80 -15.28 -5.34
CA THR A 156 3.29 -14.18 -6.17
C THR A 156 4.14 -12.91 -6.01
N ILE A 157 4.50 -12.54 -4.79
CA ILE A 157 5.34 -11.35 -4.52
C ILE A 157 6.73 -11.53 -5.13
N GLN A 158 7.28 -12.72 -5.05
CA GLN A 158 8.59 -13.02 -5.63
C GLN A 158 8.56 -13.00 -7.16
N GLY A 159 7.48 -13.45 -7.78
CA GLY A 159 7.30 -13.42 -9.22
C GLY A 159 8.48 -14.06 -9.96
N TYR A 160 8.99 -13.38 -10.96
CA TYR A 160 10.16 -13.81 -11.75
C TYR A 160 11.49 -13.13 -11.33
N GLU A 161 11.52 -12.49 -10.18
CA GLU A 161 12.74 -11.80 -9.72
C GLU A 161 13.85 -12.80 -9.37
N ASP A 162 15.10 -12.38 -9.58
CA ASP A 162 16.30 -13.15 -9.25
C ASP A 162 16.33 -14.59 -9.82
N GLY A 163 15.67 -14.82 -10.96
CA GLY A 163 15.60 -16.14 -11.58
C GLY A 163 14.62 -17.12 -10.93
N HIS A 164 13.82 -16.64 -9.99
CA HIS A 164 12.71 -17.42 -9.46
C HIS A 164 11.68 -17.71 -10.55
N GLN A 165 11.05 -18.87 -10.48
CA GLN A 165 9.92 -19.23 -11.34
C GLN A 165 8.73 -19.55 -10.45
N PRO A 166 7.58 -18.89 -10.64
CA PRO A 166 6.39 -19.19 -9.87
C PRO A 166 6.01 -20.65 -9.91
N GLU A 167 5.71 -21.20 -8.74
CA GLU A 167 5.29 -22.60 -8.58
C GLU A 167 3.77 -22.77 -8.62
N TYR A 168 3.04 -21.69 -8.27
CA TYR A 168 1.57 -21.71 -8.17
C TYR A 168 0.92 -21.02 -9.36
N ILE A 169 -0.16 -21.61 -9.88
CA ILE A 169 -0.92 -21.04 -10.99
C ILE A 169 -1.45 -19.63 -10.66
N ILE A 170 -1.85 -19.38 -9.41
CA ILE A 170 -2.31 -18.05 -8.96
C ILE A 170 -1.20 -17.01 -9.13
N ALA A 171 0.04 -17.32 -8.83
CA ALA A 171 1.16 -16.42 -9.06
C ALA A 171 1.31 -16.05 -10.55
N GLU A 172 1.18 -17.04 -11.44
CA GLU A 172 1.17 -16.80 -12.89
C GLU A 172 0.00 -15.92 -13.34
N LEU A 173 -1.19 -16.13 -12.76
CA LEU A 173 -2.36 -15.31 -13.07
C LEU A 173 -2.17 -13.85 -12.69
N VAL A 174 -1.52 -13.58 -11.55
CA VAL A 174 -1.19 -12.22 -11.12
C VAL A 174 -0.18 -11.58 -12.06
N VAL A 175 0.84 -12.30 -12.49
CA VAL A 175 1.82 -11.81 -13.47
C VAL A 175 1.15 -11.41 -14.79
N VAL A 176 0.16 -12.18 -15.23
CA VAL A 176 -0.64 -11.84 -16.45
C VAL A 176 -1.54 -10.63 -16.20
N ALA A 177 -2.13 -10.52 -15.01
CA ALA A 177 -3.01 -9.42 -14.65
C ALA A 177 -2.29 -8.07 -14.48
N GLU A 178 -0.99 -8.09 -14.16
CA GLU A 178 -0.15 -6.89 -14.01
C GLU A 178 0.25 -6.27 -15.36
N LYS A 179 0.29 -7.04 -16.44
CA LYS A 179 0.66 -6.59 -17.80
C LYS A 179 -0.45 -5.86 -18.51
#